data_b0257a411d49c7196d187cf1e9cb8e22
#
_entry.id   b0257a411d49c7196d187cf1e9cb8e22
#
_cell.length_a   1.000
_cell.length_b   1.000
_cell.length_c   1.000
_cell.angle_alpha   90.00
_cell.angle_beta   90.00
_cell.angle_gamma   90.00
#
_symmetry.space_group_name_H-M   'P 1'
#
loop_
_entity.id
_entity.type
_entity.pdbx_description
1 polymer ?
#
loop_
_entity_poly.entity_id
_entity_poly.type
_entity_poly.pdbx_seq_one_letter_code
_entity_poly.pdbx_strand_id
1 'polypeptide(L)'
;MGTLTVTGRARSMGALFAGVALLNTATVGLSTAATLIVAAGSGPGWSGLPSVANVLGTAAGAFGAGLLLPGHGRRRVLVAGYGVAAAGALVAFAGALTTSLVPLLLGILLVGLGNGGAQLSRYLAADLYPEERRGRALSNVVWAGTVGALAGPALMAPAADVVTGFGWPSLSGPVAVAVLATAGAALAAAFLPRHVPLPPEKPAATVAPARAAGVARPLVAMVAAQLTMVAVMTMTPVQLESHGHGLDVVGWVLSAHLFGMFALAPLSGRIADRWGPRVTVNAGLGVLALSTATALAAPTAHTSGLPVALFLLGYGWNLVFVGGSAQLSRDLAPETRSRVQGTVDAVVWSASALAGLGSGQLFAGGGYALVAVVGGVLALLPLALLASRDGR
;
A
#
# COMPACT_ATOMS: atom_id res chain seq x y z
N MET A 1 4.44 5.86 -37.62
CA MET A 1 4.11 6.07 -36.18
C MET A 1 2.63 6.41 -36.07
N GLY A 2 1.79 5.41 -35.75
CA GLY A 2 0.34 5.65 -35.55
C GLY A 2 0.11 6.35 -34.23
N THR A 3 -0.16 7.65 -34.25
CA THR A 3 -0.60 8.40 -33.08
C THR A 3 -1.98 7.91 -32.67
N LEU A 4 -2.13 7.45 -31.42
CA LEU A 4 -3.47 7.12 -30.88
C LEU A 4 -4.38 8.36 -31.02
N THR A 5 -5.60 8.14 -31.48
CA THR A 5 -6.63 9.18 -31.52
C THR A 5 -6.91 9.69 -30.11
N VAL A 6 -7.44 10.90 -29.97
CA VAL A 6 -7.79 11.48 -28.65
C VAL A 6 -8.75 10.54 -27.89
N THR A 7 -9.73 9.99 -28.57
CA THR A 7 -10.69 9.01 -28.03
C THR A 7 -10.01 7.70 -27.59
N GLY A 8 -9.01 7.22 -28.35
CA GLY A 8 -8.23 6.05 -28.00
C GLY A 8 -7.38 6.23 -26.73
N ARG A 9 -6.80 7.43 -26.55
CA ARG A 9 -6.03 7.77 -25.34
C ARG A 9 -6.92 7.87 -24.11
N ALA A 10 -8.08 8.52 -24.22
CA ALA A 10 -9.02 8.65 -23.10
C ALA A 10 -9.54 7.27 -22.66
N ARG A 11 -9.88 6.38 -23.61
CA ARG A 11 -10.28 4.99 -23.32
C ARG A 11 -9.18 4.20 -22.63
N SER A 12 -7.94 4.32 -23.09
CA SER A 12 -6.79 3.64 -22.48
C SER A 12 -6.52 4.16 -21.06
N MET A 13 -6.63 5.47 -20.83
CA MET A 13 -6.49 6.06 -19.50
C MET A 13 -7.61 5.60 -18.58
N GLY A 14 -8.86 5.54 -19.04
CA GLY A 14 -9.98 4.99 -18.28
C GLY A 14 -9.77 3.53 -17.89
N ALA A 15 -9.24 2.70 -18.80
CA ALA A 15 -8.91 1.31 -18.52
C ALA A 15 -7.80 1.15 -17.49
N LEU A 16 -6.75 1.99 -17.56
CA LEU A 16 -5.67 2.00 -16.56
C LEU A 16 -6.17 2.46 -15.19
N PHE A 17 -6.99 3.52 -15.17
CA PHE A 17 -7.61 4.03 -13.95
C PHE A 17 -8.48 2.95 -13.28
N ALA A 18 -9.38 2.35 -14.04
CA ALA A 18 -10.26 1.29 -13.56
C ALA A 18 -9.46 0.07 -13.05
N GLY A 19 -8.46 -0.39 -13.81
CA GLY A 19 -7.62 -1.52 -13.44
C GLY A 19 -6.89 -1.30 -12.11
N VAL A 20 -6.30 -0.12 -11.92
CA VAL A 20 -5.57 0.21 -10.68
C VAL A 20 -6.54 0.41 -9.51
N ALA A 21 -7.66 1.11 -9.70
CA ALA A 21 -8.65 1.30 -8.66
C ALA A 21 -9.21 -0.05 -8.18
N LEU A 22 -9.63 -0.91 -9.11
CA LEU A 22 -10.17 -2.23 -8.80
C LEU A 22 -9.15 -3.13 -8.09
N LEU A 23 -7.89 -3.15 -8.54
CA LEU A 23 -6.86 -3.95 -7.88
C LEU A 23 -6.57 -3.45 -6.45
N ASN A 24 -6.55 -2.14 -6.22
CA ASN A 24 -6.35 -1.61 -4.88
C ASN A 24 -7.55 -1.91 -3.97
N THR A 25 -8.79 -1.82 -4.48
CA THR A 25 -9.99 -2.29 -3.77
C THR A 25 -9.83 -3.74 -3.32
N ALA A 26 -9.43 -4.62 -4.26
CA ALA A 26 -9.21 -6.03 -3.98
C ALA A 26 -8.13 -6.23 -2.91
N THR A 27 -6.97 -5.60 -3.07
CA THR A 27 -5.81 -5.82 -2.21
C THR A 27 -6.09 -5.38 -0.77
N VAL A 28 -6.70 -4.22 -0.56
CA VAL A 28 -6.97 -3.69 0.78
C VAL A 28 -8.06 -4.52 1.48
N GLY A 29 -9.19 -4.79 0.82
CA GLY A 29 -10.28 -5.58 1.39
C GLY A 29 -9.85 -7.02 1.71
N LEU A 30 -9.16 -7.66 0.77
CA LEU A 30 -8.63 -9.03 0.95
C LEU A 30 -7.61 -9.10 2.10
N SER A 31 -6.64 -8.17 2.15
CA SER A 31 -5.61 -8.17 3.20
C SER A 31 -6.23 -8.01 4.59
N THR A 32 -7.21 -7.12 4.73
CA THR A 32 -7.91 -6.93 6.01
C THR A 32 -8.71 -8.17 6.42
N ALA A 33 -9.53 -8.72 5.51
CA ALA A 33 -10.30 -9.93 5.80
C ALA A 33 -9.39 -11.11 6.14
N ALA A 34 -8.30 -11.28 5.42
CA ALA A 34 -7.34 -12.34 5.67
C ALA A 34 -6.63 -12.21 7.02
N THR A 35 -6.28 -10.99 7.43
CA THR A 35 -5.72 -10.71 8.77
C THR A 35 -6.69 -11.20 9.87
N LEU A 36 -8.00 -10.90 9.71
CA LEU A 36 -9.04 -11.35 10.65
C LEU A 36 -9.24 -12.88 10.62
N ILE A 37 -9.28 -13.49 9.43
CA ILE A 37 -9.41 -14.96 9.30
C ILE A 37 -8.22 -15.66 9.98
N VAL A 38 -7.00 -15.17 9.78
CA VAL A 38 -5.79 -15.75 10.39
C VAL A 38 -5.79 -15.53 11.90
N ALA A 39 -6.18 -14.33 12.37
CA ALA A 39 -6.28 -14.04 13.80
C ALA A 39 -7.27 -14.96 14.51
N ALA A 40 -8.45 -15.19 13.91
CA ALA A 40 -9.47 -16.06 14.45
C ALA A 40 -9.06 -17.55 14.44
N GLY A 41 -8.42 -18.02 13.36
CA GLY A 41 -8.08 -19.45 13.19
C GLY A 41 -6.75 -19.88 13.79
N SER A 42 -5.73 -19.00 13.78
CA SER A 42 -4.35 -19.33 14.19
C SER A 42 -3.84 -18.45 15.35
N GLY A 43 -4.66 -17.52 15.80
CA GLY A 43 -4.31 -16.57 16.85
C GLY A 43 -3.67 -15.29 16.34
N PRO A 44 -3.71 -14.21 17.16
CA PRO A 44 -3.26 -12.86 16.76
C PRO A 44 -1.78 -12.80 16.34
N GLY A 45 -0.92 -13.66 16.91
CA GLY A 45 0.51 -13.71 16.59
C GLY A 45 0.81 -13.98 15.12
N TRP A 46 -0.10 -14.68 14.41
CA TRP A 46 0.06 -15.04 13.01
C TRP A 46 -0.68 -14.09 12.05
N SER A 47 -1.44 -13.15 12.57
CA SER A 47 -2.28 -12.22 11.79
C SER A 47 -1.52 -11.34 10.80
N GLY A 48 -0.21 -11.23 10.96
CA GLY A 48 0.66 -10.54 10.00
C GLY A 48 1.06 -11.34 8.75
N LEU A 49 0.83 -12.67 8.72
CA LEU A 49 1.20 -13.52 7.57
C LEU A 49 0.61 -13.06 6.23
N PRO A 50 -0.66 -12.64 6.14
CA PRO A 50 -1.24 -12.12 4.90
C PRO A 50 -0.46 -10.93 4.32
N SER A 51 -0.03 -10.00 5.18
CA SER A 51 0.78 -8.86 4.76
C SER A 51 2.11 -9.30 4.16
N VAL A 52 2.79 -10.25 4.80
CA VAL A 52 4.06 -10.81 4.29
C VAL A 52 3.86 -11.51 2.96
N ALA A 53 2.85 -12.36 2.83
CA ALA A 53 2.54 -13.05 1.57
C ALA A 53 2.29 -12.05 0.44
N ASN A 54 1.52 -10.98 0.70
CA ASN A 54 1.27 -9.92 -0.27
C ASN A 54 2.55 -9.17 -0.68
N VAL A 55 3.40 -8.80 0.29
CA VAL A 55 4.67 -8.08 0.02
C VAL A 55 5.62 -8.96 -0.79
N LEU A 56 5.80 -10.21 -0.41
CA LEU A 56 6.65 -11.16 -1.15
C LEU A 56 6.12 -11.40 -2.57
N GLY A 57 4.80 -11.58 -2.71
CA GLY A 57 4.16 -11.68 -4.01
C GLY A 57 4.40 -10.44 -4.87
N THR A 58 4.21 -9.24 -4.30
CA THR A 58 4.40 -7.96 -5.01
C THR A 58 5.86 -7.78 -5.47
N ALA A 59 6.82 -8.12 -4.62
CA ALA A 59 8.24 -8.07 -4.98
C ALA A 59 8.58 -9.05 -6.12
N ALA A 60 8.12 -10.30 -6.00
CA ALA A 60 8.31 -11.32 -7.04
C ALA A 60 7.63 -10.94 -8.37
N GLY A 61 6.42 -10.35 -8.28
CA GLY A 61 5.67 -9.88 -9.44
C GLY A 61 6.33 -8.70 -10.15
N ALA A 62 6.85 -7.74 -9.40
CA ALA A 62 7.59 -6.60 -9.95
C ALA A 62 8.87 -7.06 -10.66
N PHE A 63 9.61 -7.98 -10.04
CA PHE A 63 10.80 -8.59 -10.64
C PHE A 63 10.46 -9.38 -11.91
N GLY A 64 9.46 -10.26 -11.85
CA GLY A 64 9.00 -11.05 -12.99
C GLY A 64 8.47 -10.18 -14.14
N ALA A 65 7.72 -9.11 -13.81
CA ALA A 65 7.26 -8.15 -14.81
C ALA A 65 8.43 -7.46 -15.52
N GLY A 66 9.48 -7.08 -14.77
CA GLY A 66 10.71 -6.53 -15.35
C GLY A 66 11.37 -7.48 -16.35
N LEU A 67 11.46 -8.76 -16.03
CA LEU A 67 12.04 -9.79 -16.93
C LEU A 67 11.18 -10.05 -18.17
N LEU A 68 9.85 -10.02 -18.05
CA LEU A 68 8.93 -10.31 -19.15
C LEU A 68 8.71 -9.14 -20.09
N LEU A 69 8.94 -7.92 -19.61
CA LEU A 69 8.62 -6.68 -20.32
C LEU A 69 9.30 -6.57 -21.70
N PRO A 70 10.63 -6.84 -21.85
CA PRO A 70 11.33 -6.71 -23.13
C PRO A 70 10.75 -7.61 -24.23
N GLY A 71 10.36 -8.85 -23.88
CA GLY A 71 9.87 -9.83 -24.84
C GLY A 71 8.37 -9.77 -25.16
N HIS A 72 7.55 -9.25 -24.25
CA HIS A 72 6.10 -9.37 -24.33
C HIS A 72 5.35 -8.04 -24.43
N GLY A 73 6.01 -6.94 -24.05
CA GLY A 73 5.42 -5.62 -24.02
C GLY A 73 4.48 -5.37 -22.83
N ARG A 74 4.28 -4.09 -22.48
CA ARG A 74 3.59 -3.65 -21.24
C ARG A 74 2.16 -4.17 -21.12
N ARG A 75 1.38 -4.17 -22.22
CA ARG A 75 -0.01 -4.64 -22.18
C ARG A 75 -0.11 -6.12 -21.80
N ARG A 76 0.69 -7.00 -22.42
CA ARG A 76 0.63 -8.43 -22.13
C ARG A 76 1.05 -8.72 -20.69
N VAL A 77 2.12 -8.08 -20.21
CA VAL A 77 2.59 -8.22 -18.82
C VAL A 77 1.52 -7.74 -17.85
N LEU A 78 0.85 -6.62 -18.14
CA LEU A 78 -0.21 -6.08 -17.30
C LEU A 78 -1.45 -6.98 -17.25
N VAL A 79 -1.91 -7.47 -18.42
CA VAL A 79 -3.06 -8.39 -18.51
C VAL A 79 -2.74 -9.71 -17.79
N ALA A 80 -1.54 -10.24 -17.97
CA ALA A 80 -1.10 -11.43 -17.25
C ALA A 80 -1.06 -11.20 -15.73
N GLY A 81 -0.53 -10.05 -15.28
CA GLY A 81 -0.51 -9.68 -13.88
C GLY A 81 -1.91 -9.63 -13.26
N TYR A 82 -2.85 -8.95 -13.89
CA TYR A 82 -4.24 -8.94 -13.42
C TYR A 82 -4.91 -10.31 -13.48
N GLY A 83 -4.59 -11.13 -14.49
CA GLY A 83 -5.07 -12.51 -14.59
C GLY A 83 -4.58 -13.38 -13.45
N VAL A 84 -3.29 -13.27 -13.10
CA VAL A 84 -2.71 -13.95 -11.93
C VAL A 84 -3.36 -13.46 -10.63
N ALA A 85 -3.60 -12.15 -10.49
CA ALA A 85 -4.32 -11.61 -9.33
C ALA A 85 -5.74 -12.18 -9.23
N ALA A 86 -6.47 -12.30 -10.35
CA ALA A 86 -7.81 -12.87 -10.37
C ALA A 86 -7.81 -14.35 -9.98
N ALA A 87 -6.88 -15.14 -10.50
CA ALA A 87 -6.69 -16.54 -10.11
C ALA A 87 -6.34 -16.64 -8.61
N GLY A 88 -5.45 -15.77 -8.14
CA GLY A 88 -5.09 -15.69 -6.71
C GLY A 88 -6.27 -15.35 -5.82
N ALA A 89 -7.11 -14.38 -6.23
CA ALA A 89 -8.31 -14.02 -5.47
C ALA A 89 -9.32 -15.17 -5.39
N LEU A 90 -9.48 -15.97 -6.47
CA LEU A 90 -10.30 -17.20 -6.45
C LEU A 90 -9.75 -18.25 -5.47
N VAL A 91 -8.43 -18.46 -5.46
CA VAL A 91 -7.78 -19.38 -4.51
C VAL A 91 -7.95 -18.87 -3.08
N ALA A 92 -7.78 -17.56 -2.83
CA ALA A 92 -8.01 -16.96 -1.52
C ALA A 92 -9.49 -17.10 -1.09
N PHE A 93 -10.42 -16.94 -2.01
CA PHE A 93 -11.85 -17.09 -1.75
C PHE A 93 -12.19 -18.54 -1.33
N ALA A 94 -11.65 -19.53 -2.02
CA ALA A 94 -11.79 -20.92 -1.58
C ALA A 94 -11.21 -21.15 -0.18
N GLY A 95 -10.06 -20.52 0.13
CA GLY A 95 -9.48 -20.53 1.48
C GLY A 95 -10.38 -19.88 2.52
N ALA A 96 -11.01 -18.76 2.21
CA ALA A 96 -11.92 -18.05 3.10
C ALA A 96 -13.21 -18.84 3.37
N LEU A 97 -13.77 -19.52 2.35
CA LEU A 97 -14.95 -20.37 2.49
C LEU A 97 -14.68 -21.60 3.36
N THR A 98 -13.50 -22.20 3.22
CA THR A 98 -13.11 -23.41 3.95
C THR A 98 -12.36 -23.10 5.26
N THR A 99 -12.17 -21.82 5.60
CA THR A 99 -11.35 -21.34 6.71
C THR A 99 -9.93 -21.93 6.72
N SER A 100 -9.40 -22.24 5.52
CA SER A 100 -8.10 -22.88 5.36
C SER A 100 -7.01 -21.84 5.09
N LEU A 101 -5.96 -21.89 5.91
CA LEU A 101 -4.85 -20.93 5.87
C LEU A 101 -4.02 -21.05 4.60
N VAL A 102 -3.74 -22.27 4.14
CA VAL A 102 -2.82 -22.51 3.02
C VAL A 102 -3.36 -21.90 1.71
N PRO A 103 -4.57 -22.20 1.22
CA PRO A 103 -5.08 -21.58 0.02
C PRO A 103 -5.31 -20.08 0.19
N LEU A 104 -5.67 -19.61 1.40
CA LEU A 104 -5.80 -18.17 1.67
C LEU A 104 -4.48 -17.44 1.43
N LEU A 105 -3.39 -17.88 2.05
CA LEU A 105 -2.07 -17.26 1.93
C LEU A 105 -1.48 -17.41 0.52
N LEU A 106 -1.66 -18.56 -0.13
CA LEU A 106 -1.25 -18.78 -1.51
C LEU A 106 -1.99 -17.81 -2.45
N GLY A 107 -3.29 -17.66 -2.25
CA GLY A 107 -4.09 -16.71 -3.04
C GLY A 107 -3.62 -15.27 -2.86
N ILE A 108 -3.32 -14.84 -1.64
CA ILE A 108 -2.79 -13.50 -1.35
C ILE A 108 -1.42 -13.28 -1.99
N LEU A 109 -0.55 -14.27 -1.94
CA LEU A 109 0.76 -14.21 -2.61
C LEU A 109 0.59 -14.02 -4.12
N LEU A 110 -0.35 -14.71 -4.75
CA LEU A 110 -0.65 -14.56 -6.18
C LEU A 110 -1.29 -13.20 -6.49
N VAL A 111 -2.18 -12.68 -5.63
CA VAL A 111 -2.71 -11.31 -5.77
C VAL A 111 -1.58 -10.29 -5.68
N GLY A 112 -0.67 -10.45 -4.72
CA GLY A 112 0.54 -9.65 -4.61
C GLY A 112 1.39 -9.72 -5.88
N LEU A 113 1.60 -10.91 -6.44
CA LEU A 113 2.37 -11.09 -7.67
C LEU A 113 1.74 -10.33 -8.84
N GLY A 114 0.43 -10.38 -8.98
CA GLY A 114 -0.30 -9.56 -9.96
C GLY A 114 -0.17 -8.06 -9.68
N ASN A 115 -0.18 -7.63 -8.42
CA ASN A 115 0.00 -6.23 -8.01
C ASN A 115 1.39 -5.70 -8.42
N GLY A 116 2.45 -6.50 -8.27
CA GLY A 116 3.79 -6.14 -8.75
C GLY A 116 3.82 -5.82 -10.24
N GLY A 117 3.12 -6.64 -11.06
CA GLY A 117 2.95 -6.37 -12.49
C GLY A 117 2.12 -5.11 -12.79
N ALA A 118 1.09 -4.86 -11.97
CA ALA A 118 0.20 -3.70 -12.12
C ALA A 118 0.90 -2.35 -11.87
N GLN A 119 2.01 -2.33 -11.16
CA GLN A 119 2.83 -1.11 -10.98
C GLN A 119 3.32 -0.52 -12.32
N LEU A 120 3.33 -1.32 -13.39
CA LEU A 120 3.62 -0.83 -14.74
C LEU A 120 2.55 0.12 -15.30
N SER A 121 1.34 0.12 -14.74
CA SER A 121 0.21 0.96 -15.21
C SER A 121 0.56 2.44 -15.24
N ARG A 122 1.29 2.95 -14.23
CA ARG A 122 1.72 4.35 -14.16
C ARG A 122 2.68 4.72 -15.28
N TYR A 123 3.59 3.83 -15.64
CA TYR A 123 4.53 4.07 -16.74
C TYR A 123 3.82 4.00 -18.09
N LEU A 124 2.90 3.05 -18.26
CA LEU A 124 2.07 2.98 -19.46
C LEU A 124 1.21 4.22 -19.64
N ALA A 125 0.63 4.75 -18.55
CA ALA A 125 -0.11 6.01 -18.58
C ALA A 125 0.76 7.19 -19.04
N ALA A 126 2.00 7.28 -18.57
CA ALA A 126 2.95 8.31 -18.99
C ALA A 126 3.27 8.21 -20.49
N ASP A 127 3.42 6.99 -21.04
CA ASP A 127 3.76 6.78 -22.45
C ASP A 127 2.60 7.11 -23.41
N LEU A 128 1.36 7.15 -22.92
CA LEU A 128 0.20 7.53 -23.72
C LEU A 128 0.16 9.03 -24.03
N TYR A 129 0.92 9.86 -23.31
CA TYR A 129 0.85 11.32 -23.40
C TYR A 129 2.20 11.96 -23.74
N PRO A 130 2.18 13.13 -24.43
CA PRO A 130 3.39 13.91 -24.65
C PRO A 130 4.00 14.38 -23.34
N GLU A 131 5.27 14.76 -23.37
CA GLU A 131 6.09 15.01 -22.18
C GLU A 131 5.48 16.03 -21.21
N GLU A 132 4.83 17.08 -21.72
CA GLU A 132 4.19 18.15 -20.95
C GLU A 132 2.97 17.67 -20.14
N ARG A 133 2.38 16.54 -20.51
CA ARG A 133 1.18 15.96 -19.89
C ARG A 133 1.44 14.66 -19.12
N ARG A 134 2.66 14.14 -19.12
CA ARG A 134 3.03 12.88 -18.44
C ARG A 134 2.80 12.95 -16.94
N GLY A 135 3.13 14.06 -16.29
CA GLY A 135 2.91 14.26 -14.87
C GLY A 135 1.42 14.13 -14.48
N ARG A 136 0.53 14.74 -15.28
CA ARG A 136 -0.92 14.63 -15.06
C ARG A 136 -1.44 13.20 -15.28
N ALA A 137 -0.90 12.50 -16.28
CA ALA A 137 -1.26 11.11 -16.54
C ALA A 137 -0.85 10.19 -15.38
N LEU A 138 0.36 10.36 -14.84
CA LEU A 138 0.85 9.64 -13.65
C LEU A 138 -0.03 9.93 -12.43
N SER A 139 -0.35 11.20 -12.17
CA SER A 139 -1.23 11.60 -11.06
C SER A 139 -2.60 10.94 -11.13
N ASN A 140 -3.19 10.83 -12.31
CA ASN A 140 -4.49 10.18 -12.47
C ASN A 140 -4.44 8.71 -12.07
N VAL A 141 -3.37 7.98 -12.39
CA VAL A 141 -3.21 6.57 -12.00
C VAL A 141 -2.96 6.44 -10.48
N VAL A 142 -2.20 7.35 -9.89
CA VAL A 142 -2.03 7.39 -8.42
C VAL A 142 -3.37 7.66 -7.74
N TRP A 143 -4.17 8.59 -8.26
CA TRP A 143 -5.52 8.87 -7.76
C TRP A 143 -6.46 7.66 -7.87
N ALA A 144 -6.35 6.88 -8.95
CA ALA A 144 -7.08 5.62 -9.08
C ALA A 144 -6.78 4.67 -7.92
N GLY A 145 -5.50 4.57 -7.54
CA GLY A 145 -5.08 3.79 -6.38
C GLY A 145 -5.74 4.26 -5.09
N THR A 146 -5.84 5.57 -4.88
CA THR A 146 -6.53 6.18 -3.73
C THR A 146 -8.00 5.82 -3.68
N VAL A 147 -8.70 5.96 -4.81
CA VAL A 147 -10.14 5.61 -4.92
C VAL A 147 -10.35 4.13 -4.56
N GLY A 148 -9.52 3.25 -5.12
CA GLY A 148 -9.61 1.82 -4.82
C GLY A 148 -9.30 1.48 -3.36
N ALA A 149 -8.27 2.11 -2.80
CA ALA A 149 -7.90 1.89 -1.41
C ALA A 149 -9.03 2.28 -0.43
N LEU A 150 -9.74 3.37 -0.71
CA LEU A 150 -10.91 3.79 0.09
C LEU A 150 -12.13 2.88 -0.14
N ALA A 151 -12.34 2.41 -1.36
CA ALA A 151 -13.46 1.52 -1.69
C ALA A 151 -13.34 0.15 -1.01
N GLY A 152 -12.11 -0.39 -0.85
CA GLY A 152 -11.88 -1.70 -0.24
C GLY A 152 -12.54 -1.84 1.14
N PRO A 153 -12.15 -1.04 2.14
CA PRO A 153 -12.74 -1.07 3.46
C PRO A 153 -14.25 -0.72 3.46
N ALA A 154 -14.68 0.23 2.65
CA ALA A 154 -16.08 0.64 2.56
C ALA A 154 -17.01 -0.49 2.09
N LEU A 155 -16.50 -1.41 1.29
CA LEU A 155 -17.25 -2.55 0.76
C LEU A 155 -17.25 -3.77 1.70
N MET A 156 -16.50 -3.76 2.81
CA MET A 156 -16.36 -4.94 3.67
C MET A 156 -17.69 -5.38 4.29
N ALA A 157 -18.40 -4.46 4.95
CA ALA A 157 -19.67 -4.79 5.61
C ALA A 157 -20.77 -5.17 4.59
N PRO A 158 -21.07 -4.38 3.55
CA PRO A 158 -22.06 -4.77 2.56
C PRO A 158 -21.78 -6.13 1.91
N ALA A 159 -20.50 -6.43 1.64
CA ALA A 159 -20.13 -7.71 1.06
C ALA A 159 -20.32 -8.88 2.04
N ALA A 160 -20.03 -8.66 3.34
CA ALA A 160 -20.28 -9.65 4.38
C ALA A 160 -21.77 -9.96 4.53
N ASP A 161 -22.63 -8.92 4.50
CA ASP A 161 -24.09 -9.06 4.59
C ASP A 161 -24.64 -9.90 3.42
N VAL A 162 -24.14 -9.66 2.21
CA VAL A 162 -24.56 -10.41 1.02
C VAL A 162 -24.20 -11.90 1.16
N VAL A 163 -22.98 -12.24 1.56
CA VAL A 163 -22.55 -13.66 1.61
C VAL A 163 -23.17 -14.40 2.79
N THR A 164 -23.44 -13.72 3.89
CA THR A 164 -24.16 -14.33 5.03
C THR A 164 -25.60 -14.69 4.66
N GLY A 165 -26.23 -13.95 3.75
CA GLY A 165 -27.51 -14.31 3.17
C GLY A 165 -27.51 -15.66 2.42
N PHE A 166 -26.34 -16.12 1.95
CA PHE A 166 -26.13 -17.43 1.35
C PHE A 166 -25.66 -18.50 2.35
N GLY A 167 -25.54 -18.16 3.63
CA GLY A 167 -25.00 -19.06 4.67
C GLY A 167 -23.47 -19.22 4.63
N TRP A 168 -22.74 -18.33 3.97
CA TRP A 168 -21.28 -18.36 3.90
C TRP A 168 -20.63 -17.53 5.04
N PRO A 169 -19.37 -17.83 5.40
CA PRO A 169 -18.66 -17.05 6.41
C PRO A 169 -18.59 -15.56 6.02
N SER A 170 -18.88 -14.66 6.95
CA SER A 170 -18.96 -13.21 6.70
C SER A 170 -17.68 -12.63 6.07
N LEU A 171 -16.51 -13.07 6.54
CA LEU A 171 -15.21 -12.63 6.02
C LEU A 171 -14.92 -13.11 4.58
N SER A 172 -15.70 -14.07 4.06
CA SER A 172 -15.62 -14.44 2.64
C SER A 172 -16.15 -13.33 1.71
N GLY A 173 -17.00 -12.42 2.20
CA GLY A 173 -17.58 -11.32 1.42
C GLY A 173 -16.54 -10.36 0.86
N PRO A 174 -15.68 -9.75 1.67
CA PRO A 174 -14.58 -8.91 1.17
C PRO A 174 -13.65 -9.66 0.19
N VAL A 175 -13.47 -10.97 0.38
CA VAL A 175 -12.67 -11.80 -0.55
C VAL A 175 -13.41 -12.01 -1.88
N ALA A 176 -14.74 -12.17 -1.87
CA ALA A 176 -15.55 -12.22 -3.08
C ALA A 176 -15.48 -10.90 -3.87
N VAL A 177 -15.51 -9.75 -3.16
CA VAL A 177 -15.26 -8.44 -3.80
C VAL A 177 -13.90 -8.41 -4.47
N ALA A 178 -12.85 -8.97 -3.84
CA ALA A 178 -11.53 -9.04 -4.44
C ALA A 178 -11.51 -9.89 -5.73
N VAL A 179 -12.28 -10.98 -5.79
CA VAL A 179 -12.44 -11.78 -7.01
C VAL A 179 -13.06 -10.95 -8.13
N LEU A 180 -14.17 -10.27 -7.85
CA LEU A 180 -14.87 -9.44 -8.83
C LEU A 180 -14.01 -8.26 -9.30
N ALA A 181 -13.35 -7.61 -8.37
CA ALA A 181 -12.50 -6.46 -8.65
C ALA A 181 -11.25 -6.85 -9.49
N THR A 182 -10.57 -7.95 -9.16
CA THR A 182 -9.41 -8.41 -9.95
C THR A 182 -9.81 -8.90 -11.33
N ALA A 183 -10.96 -9.58 -11.45
CA ALA A 183 -11.52 -9.96 -12.75
C ALA A 183 -11.89 -8.73 -13.59
N GLY A 184 -12.52 -7.72 -12.97
CA GLY A 184 -12.80 -6.43 -13.60
C GLY A 184 -11.54 -5.68 -14.03
N ALA A 185 -10.47 -5.72 -13.23
CA ALA A 185 -9.18 -5.15 -13.58
C ALA A 185 -8.54 -5.86 -14.80
N ALA A 186 -8.60 -7.19 -14.85
CA ALA A 186 -8.13 -7.97 -15.99
C ALA A 186 -8.91 -7.65 -17.26
N LEU A 187 -10.25 -7.53 -17.14
CA LEU A 187 -11.12 -7.13 -18.23
C LEU A 187 -10.81 -5.71 -18.72
N ALA A 188 -10.65 -4.75 -17.81
CA ALA A 188 -10.27 -3.38 -18.15
C ALA A 188 -8.95 -3.33 -18.92
N ALA A 189 -7.94 -4.09 -18.47
CA ALA A 189 -6.64 -4.17 -19.14
C ALA A 189 -6.72 -4.81 -20.54
N ALA A 190 -7.69 -5.68 -20.79
CA ALA A 190 -7.89 -6.26 -22.12
C ALA A 190 -8.28 -5.22 -23.19
N PHE A 191 -8.87 -4.09 -22.79
CA PHE A 191 -9.20 -2.97 -23.68
C PHE A 191 -8.01 -2.05 -24.01
N LEU A 192 -6.83 -2.25 -23.40
CA LEU A 192 -5.65 -1.49 -23.72
C LEU A 192 -5.15 -1.80 -25.16
N PRO A 193 -4.57 -0.83 -25.87
CA PRO A 193 -4.04 -1.05 -27.22
C PRO A 193 -2.91 -2.09 -27.21
N ARG A 194 -2.89 -2.92 -28.28
CA ARG A 194 -1.90 -4.01 -28.41
C ARG A 194 -0.47 -3.53 -28.62
N HIS A 195 -0.28 -2.36 -29.20
CA HIS A 195 1.02 -1.78 -29.53
C HIS A 195 1.13 -0.39 -28.89
N VAL A 196 1.83 -0.32 -27.78
CA VAL A 196 2.36 0.94 -27.24
C VAL A 196 3.87 0.85 -27.44
N PRO A 197 4.49 1.77 -28.21
CA PRO A 197 5.92 1.76 -28.41
C PRO A 197 6.63 1.87 -27.06
N LEU A 198 7.54 0.94 -26.78
CA LEU A 198 8.41 1.03 -25.60
C LEU A 198 9.48 2.11 -25.90
N PRO A 199 9.69 3.08 -25.00
CA PRO A 199 10.88 3.90 -25.05
C PRO A 199 12.11 2.99 -24.99
N PRO A 200 13.25 3.38 -25.59
CA PRO A 200 14.48 2.61 -25.48
C PRO A 200 14.82 2.42 -24.00
N GLU A 201 15.03 1.17 -23.64
CA GLU A 201 15.26 0.74 -22.26
C GLU A 201 16.60 1.29 -21.78
N LYS A 202 16.59 2.13 -20.76
CA LYS A 202 17.81 2.43 -20.02
C LYS A 202 18.19 1.19 -19.23
N PRO A 203 19.49 0.76 -19.24
CA PRO A 203 19.92 -0.43 -18.52
C PRO A 203 19.42 -0.44 -17.08
N ALA A 204 18.94 -1.59 -16.61
CA ALA A 204 18.51 -1.78 -15.24
C ALA A 204 19.59 -1.26 -14.29
N ALA A 205 19.24 -0.32 -13.44
CA ALA A 205 20.18 0.29 -12.53
C ALA A 205 20.61 -0.76 -11.50
N THR A 206 21.90 -1.09 -11.45
CA THR A 206 22.48 -1.85 -10.34
C THR A 206 22.17 -1.14 -9.02
N VAL A 207 21.86 -1.92 -7.97
CA VAL A 207 21.55 -1.40 -6.64
C VAL A 207 22.65 -0.43 -6.20
N ALA A 208 22.30 0.85 -5.97
CA ALA A 208 23.24 1.83 -5.51
C ALA A 208 23.46 1.67 -3.99
N PRO A 209 24.69 1.79 -3.48
CA PRO A 209 24.92 1.72 -2.04
C PRO A 209 24.18 2.84 -1.32
N ALA A 210 23.39 2.48 -0.30
CA ALA A 210 22.64 3.42 0.56
C ALA A 210 23.57 4.34 1.40
N ARG A 211 24.87 4.27 1.20
CA ARG A 211 25.92 5.04 1.92
C ARG A 211 26.20 6.43 1.34
N ALA A 212 25.48 6.87 0.30
CA ALA A 212 25.65 8.22 -0.21
C ALA A 212 25.32 9.24 0.90
N ALA A 213 26.17 10.26 1.04
CA ALA A 213 25.93 11.36 1.97
C ALA A 213 24.54 11.97 1.72
N GLY A 214 23.74 12.15 2.76
CA GLY A 214 22.37 12.67 2.66
C GLY A 214 21.23 11.63 2.59
N VAL A 215 21.54 10.34 2.38
CA VAL A 215 20.50 9.28 2.27
C VAL A 215 20.09 8.72 3.64
N ALA A 216 21.00 8.64 4.60
CA ALA A 216 20.73 7.96 5.86
C ALA A 216 19.57 8.57 6.65
N ARG A 217 19.50 9.90 6.70
CA ARG A 217 18.46 10.62 7.46
C ARG A 217 17.05 10.35 6.91
N PRO A 218 16.74 10.61 5.63
CA PRO A 218 15.42 10.32 5.09
C PRO A 218 15.11 8.81 5.12
N LEU A 219 16.08 7.93 4.88
CA LEU A 219 15.88 6.49 4.93
C LEU A 219 15.43 6.02 6.31
N VAL A 220 16.14 6.40 7.38
CA VAL A 220 15.80 6.02 8.77
C VAL A 220 14.41 6.53 9.13
N ALA A 221 14.08 7.78 8.80
CA ALA A 221 12.76 8.34 9.07
C ALA A 221 11.64 7.61 8.30
N MET A 222 11.85 7.33 7.01
CA MET A 222 10.86 6.62 6.17
C MET A 222 10.67 5.18 6.63
N VAL A 223 11.74 4.47 7.00
CA VAL A 223 11.65 3.10 7.54
C VAL A 223 10.91 3.10 8.88
N ALA A 224 11.23 4.01 9.79
CA ALA A 224 10.55 4.12 11.09
C ALA A 224 9.06 4.44 10.91
N ALA A 225 8.73 5.38 10.03
CA ALA A 225 7.33 5.69 9.71
C ALA A 225 6.59 4.49 9.11
N GLN A 226 7.25 3.72 8.24
CA GLN A 226 6.67 2.53 7.62
C GLN A 226 6.42 1.43 8.66
N LEU A 227 7.39 1.15 9.52
CA LEU A 227 7.25 0.17 10.60
C LEU A 227 6.11 0.53 11.54
N THR A 228 6.06 1.79 12.01
CA THR A 228 4.99 2.30 12.87
C THR A 228 3.62 2.17 12.20
N MET A 229 3.51 2.66 10.97
CA MET A 229 2.24 2.69 10.24
C MET A 229 1.71 1.27 9.99
N VAL A 230 2.53 0.37 9.45
CA VAL A 230 2.09 -0.99 9.14
C VAL A 230 1.75 -1.77 10.42
N ALA A 231 2.55 -1.64 11.48
CA ALA A 231 2.29 -2.34 12.73
C ALA A 231 0.93 -1.96 13.34
N VAL A 232 0.67 -0.67 13.49
CA VAL A 232 -0.59 -0.18 14.10
C VAL A 232 -1.78 -0.46 13.18
N MET A 233 -1.69 -0.14 11.88
CA MET A 233 -2.76 -0.37 10.92
C MET A 233 -3.17 -1.84 10.84
N THR A 234 -2.20 -2.76 10.80
CA THR A 234 -2.49 -4.21 10.63
C THR A 234 -3.20 -4.79 11.85
N MET A 235 -2.90 -4.31 13.05
CA MET A 235 -3.50 -4.81 14.29
C MET A 235 -4.81 -4.11 14.67
N THR A 236 -5.13 -2.95 14.07
CA THR A 236 -6.38 -2.24 14.35
C THR A 236 -7.65 -3.05 14.04
N PRO A 237 -7.78 -3.75 12.90
CA PRO A 237 -8.94 -4.63 12.66
C PRO A 237 -9.08 -5.73 13.72
N VAL A 238 -7.97 -6.34 14.13
CA VAL A 238 -7.95 -7.38 15.16
C VAL A 238 -8.39 -6.82 16.51
N GLN A 239 -7.93 -5.62 16.87
CA GLN A 239 -8.35 -4.91 18.07
C GLN A 239 -9.85 -4.61 18.07
N LEU A 240 -10.39 -4.12 16.96
CA LEU A 240 -11.81 -3.81 16.84
C LEU A 240 -12.68 -5.06 16.95
N GLU A 241 -12.32 -6.12 16.22
CA GLU A 241 -13.04 -7.39 16.25
C GLU A 241 -13.02 -8.02 17.65
N SER A 242 -11.88 -8.03 18.34
CA SER A 242 -11.75 -8.58 19.70
C SER A 242 -12.60 -7.85 20.74
N HIS A 243 -13.05 -6.62 20.42
CA HIS A 243 -13.99 -5.83 21.23
C HIS A 243 -15.42 -5.85 20.71
N GLY A 244 -15.74 -6.79 19.80
CA GLY A 244 -17.10 -7.03 19.31
C GLY A 244 -17.60 -6.01 18.26
N HIS A 245 -16.69 -5.21 17.63
CA HIS A 245 -17.08 -4.29 16.57
C HIS A 245 -17.19 -4.99 15.22
N GLY A 246 -18.19 -4.60 14.45
CA GLY A 246 -18.47 -5.16 13.12
C GLY A 246 -17.52 -4.64 12.04
N LEU A 247 -17.62 -5.23 10.84
CA LEU A 247 -16.83 -4.86 9.68
C LEU A 247 -17.11 -3.44 9.15
N ASP A 248 -18.25 -2.87 9.47
CA ASP A 248 -18.62 -1.48 9.19
C ASP A 248 -17.70 -0.51 9.94
N VAL A 249 -17.47 -0.76 11.24
CA VAL A 249 -16.55 0.02 12.07
C VAL A 249 -15.11 -0.15 11.60
N VAL A 250 -14.68 -1.39 11.31
CA VAL A 250 -13.36 -1.67 10.73
C VAL A 250 -13.17 -0.88 9.42
N GLY A 251 -14.17 -0.94 8.54
CA GLY A 251 -14.15 -0.21 7.26
C GLY A 251 -14.05 1.30 7.43
N TRP A 252 -14.81 1.87 8.37
CA TRP A 252 -14.77 3.30 8.69
C TRP A 252 -13.38 3.74 9.20
N VAL A 253 -12.85 3.03 10.18
CA VAL A 253 -11.54 3.34 10.80
C VAL A 253 -10.40 3.24 9.79
N LEU A 254 -10.40 2.20 8.95
CA LEU A 254 -9.40 2.06 7.89
C LEU A 254 -9.58 3.11 6.78
N SER A 255 -10.81 3.50 6.46
CA SER A 255 -11.05 4.59 5.50
C SER A 255 -10.49 5.92 6.00
N ALA A 256 -10.64 6.22 7.29
CA ALA A 256 -10.02 7.40 7.91
C ALA A 256 -8.49 7.39 7.77
N HIS A 257 -7.86 6.22 7.99
CA HIS A 257 -6.42 6.04 7.78
C HIS A 257 -5.99 6.33 6.33
N LEU A 258 -6.64 5.69 5.37
CA LEU A 258 -6.31 5.84 3.95
C LEU A 258 -6.58 7.25 3.44
N PHE A 259 -7.62 7.91 3.96
CA PHE A 259 -7.86 9.32 3.69
C PHE A 259 -6.67 10.17 4.17
N GLY A 260 -6.17 9.96 5.39
CA GLY A 260 -4.98 10.63 5.90
C GLY A 260 -3.74 10.37 5.03
N MET A 261 -3.55 9.13 4.56
CA MET A 261 -2.41 8.76 3.71
C MET A 261 -2.38 9.49 2.37
N PHE A 262 -3.52 9.69 1.74
CA PHE A 262 -3.55 10.08 0.32
C PHE A 262 -4.22 11.42 0.05
N ALA A 263 -5.32 11.74 0.73
CA ALA A 263 -6.11 12.92 0.39
C ALA A 263 -5.37 14.24 0.68
N LEU A 264 -4.52 14.26 1.69
CA LEU A 264 -3.75 15.44 2.11
C LEU A 264 -2.34 15.53 1.49
N ALA A 265 -1.98 14.66 0.55
CA ALA A 265 -0.69 14.70 -0.12
C ALA A 265 -0.35 16.06 -0.78
N PRO A 266 -1.29 16.79 -1.41
CA PRO A 266 -1.01 18.13 -1.92
C PRO A 266 -0.67 19.14 -0.82
N LEU A 267 -1.26 19.00 0.38
CA LEU A 267 -0.94 19.85 1.53
C LEU A 267 0.47 19.53 2.04
N SER A 268 0.82 18.26 2.17
CA SER A 268 2.18 17.82 2.54
C SER A 268 3.25 18.34 1.58
N GLY A 269 2.96 18.34 0.27
CA GLY A 269 3.81 18.94 -0.74
C GLY A 269 4.04 20.44 -0.51
N ARG A 270 2.97 21.22 -0.26
CA ARG A 270 3.08 22.65 0.06
C ARG A 270 3.86 22.92 1.35
N ILE A 271 3.71 22.05 2.35
CA ILE A 271 4.50 22.13 3.59
C ILE A 271 5.99 21.92 3.30
N ALA A 272 6.33 20.90 2.48
CA ALA A 272 7.70 20.61 2.08
C ALA A 272 8.32 21.75 1.25
N ASP A 273 7.53 22.39 0.39
CA ASP A 273 7.99 23.52 -0.42
C ASP A 273 8.20 24.79 0.41
N ARG A 274 7.31 25.07 1.37
CA ARG A 274 7.34 26.33 2.15
C ARG A 274 8.32 26.26 3.33
N TRP A 275 8.34 25.17 4.07
CA TRP A 275 9.14 25.02 5.30
C TRP A 275 10.32 24.06 5.17
N GLY A 276 10.44 23.43 4.04
CA GLY A 276 11.51 22.50 3.70
C GLY A 276 11.24 21.04 4.08
N PRO A 277 11.94 20.10 3.43
CA PRO A 277 11.74 18.67 3.60
C PRO A 277 12.01 18.17 5.03
N ARG A 278 13.02 18.71 5.70
CA ARG A 278 13.39 18.31 7.08
C ARG A 278 12.30 18.63 8.08
N VAL A 279 11.70 19.82 7.99
CA VAL A 279 10.57 20.22 8.85
C VAL A 279 9.38 19.30 8.60
N THR A 280 9.09 18.99 7.34
CA THR A 280 8.00 18.09 6.94
C THR A 280 8.18 16.68 7.51
N VAL A 281 9.39 16.11 7.44
CA VAL A 281 9.72 14.80 8.03
C VAL A 281 9.54 14.82 9.55
N ASN A 282 10.08 15.83 10.23
CA ASN A 282 10.00 15.92 11.70
C ASN A 282 8.55 16.12 12.17
N ALA A 283 7.77 16.95 11.47
CA ALA A 283 6.34 17.10 11.72
C ALA A 283 5.59 15.77 11.53
N GLY A 284 5.90 15.01 10.47
CA GLY A 284 5.33 13.71 10.23
C GLY A 284 5.62 12.68 11.33
N LEU A 285 6.87 12.63 11.81
CA LEU A 285 7.25 11.77 12.94
C LEU A 285 6.51 12.18 14.24
N GLY A 286 6.36 13.48 14.49
CA GLY A 286 5.57 14.00 15.62
C GLY A 286 4.08 13.63 15.52
N VAL A 287 3.50 13.72 14.32
CA VAL A 287 2.11 13.30 14.06
C VAL A 287 1.94 11.78 14.24
N LEU A 288 2.92 10.96 13.82
CA LEU A 288 2.92 9.51 14.08
C LEU A 288 2.95 9.20 15.59
N ALA A 289 3.81 9.90 16.35
CA ALA A 289 3.86 9.75 17.81
C ALA A 289 2.53 10.17 18.48
N LEU A 290 1.93 11.27 18.02
CA LEU A 290 0.60 11.70 18.47
C LEU A 290 -0.48 10.66 18.13
N SER A 291 -0.43 10.06 16.94
CA SER A 291 -1.32 8.96 16.52
C SER A 291 -1.25 7.79 17.50
N THR A 292 -0.06 7.30 17.80
CA THR A 292 0.14 6.17 18.73
C THR A 292 -0.28 6.51 20.15
N ALA A 293 -0.05 7.74 20.61
CA ALA A 293 -0.53 8.22 21.90
C ALA A 293 -2.07 8.28 21.95
N THR A 294 -2.72 8.75 20.86
CA THR A 294 -4.19 8.76 20.75
C THR A 294 -4.74 7.33 20.74
N ALA A 295 -4.09 6.41 20.04
CA ALA A 295 -4.48 5.00 20.00
C ALA A 295 -4.37 4.34 21.39
N LEU A 296 -3.36 4.70 22.18
CA LEU A 296 -3.19 4.24 23.55
C LEU A 296 -4.25 4.81 24.50
N ALA A 297 -4.58 6.10 24.35
CA ALA A 297 -5.55 6.77 25.22
C ALA A 297 -6.98 6.32 24.99
N ALA A 298 -7.32 5.85 23.77
CA ALA A 298 -8.68 5.49 23.38
C ALA A 298 -8.73 4.24 22.51
N PRO A 299 -8.21 3.09 22.98
CA PRO A 299 -8.04 1.87 22.17
C PRO A 299 -9.36 1.22 21.73
N THR A 300 -10.48 1.58 22.33
CA THR A 300 -11.82 1.05 22.05
C THR A 300 -12.80 2.11 21.56
N ALA A 301 -12.40 3.38 21.51
CA ALA A 301 -13.26 4.48 21.08
C ALA A 301 -13.42 4.52 19.56
N HIS A 302 -14.28 3.63 19.03
CA HIS A 302 -14.48 3.42 17.59
C HIS A 302 -15.17 4.58 16.87
N THR A 303 -15.86 5.47 17.58
CA THR A 303 -16.56 6.62 16.98
C THR A 303 -15.66 7.85 16.83
N SER A 304 -14.65 8.00 17.67
CA SER A 304 -13.79 9.20 17.69
C SER A 304 -12.30 8.88 17.85
N GLY A 305 -11.91 8.13 18.87
CA GLY A 305 -10.51 7.94 19.23
C GLY A 305 -9.71 7.18 18.17
N LEU A 306 -10.14 5.97 17.81
CA LEU A 306 -9.44 5.16 16.81
C LEU A 306 -9.49 5.75 15.39
N PRO A 307 -10.62 6.27 14.86
CA PRO A 307 -10.61 6.96 13.56
C PRO A 307 -9.66 8.14 13.51
N VAL A 308 -9.59 8.96 14.58
CA VAL A 308 -8.63 10.08 14.65
C VAL A 308 -7.20 9.57 14.73
N ALA A 309 -6.93 8.55 15.57
CA ALA A 309 -5.60 7.95 15.66
C ALA A 309 -5.14 7.41 14.31
N LEU A 310 -5.99 6.67 13.60
CA LEU A 310 -5.66 6.08 12.30
C LEU A 310 -5.55 7.14 11.19
N PHE A 311 -6.37 8.19 11.21
CA PHE A 311 -6.20 9.33 10.32
C PHE A 311 -4.83 9.99 10.54
N LEU A 312 -4.46 10.27 11.78
CA LEU A 312 -3.15 10.83 12.13
C LEU A 312 -2.00 9.89 11.73
N LEU A 313 -2.20 8.57 11.88
CA LEU A 313 -1.24 7.56 11.44
C LEU A 313 -0.95 7.67 9.94
N GLY A 314 -2.01 7.74 9.14
CA GLY A 314 -1.91 7.90 7.68
C GLY A 314 -1.28 9.24 7.29
N TYR A 315 -1.71 10.32 7.90
CA TYR A 315 -1.19 11.65 7.58
C TYR A 315 0.26 11.85 8.03
N GLY A 316 0.64 11.36 9.20
CA GLY A 316 2.02 11.36 9.66
C GLY A 316 2.95 10.59 8.73
N TRP A 317 2.53 9.40 8.29
CA TRP A 317 3.24 8.64 7.27
C TRP A 317 3.38 9.41 5.95
N ASN A 318 2.31 10.04 5.47
CA ASN A 318 2.33 10.84 4.25
C ASN A 318 3.34 12.00 4.34
N LEU A 319 3.36 12.75 5.46
CA LEU A 319 4.32 13.83 5.69
C LEU A 319 5.76 13.32 5.64
N VAL A 320 6.07 12.19 6.30
CA VAL A 320 7.42 11.61 6.28
C VAL A 320 7.79 11.16 4.86
N PHE A 321 6.86 10.53 4.14
CA PHE A 321 7.11 10.00 2.81
C PHE A 321 7.33 11.11 1.77
N VAL A 322 6.49 12.15 1.80
CA VAL A 322 6.62 13.33 0.92
C VAL A 322 7.90 14.11 1.25
N GLY A 323 8.13 14.40 2.54
CA GLY A 323 9.32 15.12 2.99
C GLY A 323 10.63 14.35 2.69
N GLY A 324 10.65 13.03 2.99
CA GLY A 324 11.81 12.17 2.71
C GLY A 324 12.12 12.07 1.22
N SER A 325 11.11 11.88 0.39
CA SER A 325 11.26 11.87 -1.07
C SER A 325 11.74 13.21 -1.64
N ALA A 326 11.23 14.33 -1.11
CA ALA A 326 11.67 15.67 -1.47
C ALA A 326 13.13 15.91 -1.06
N GLN A 327 13.54 15.45 0.13
CA GLN A 327 14.92 15.55 0.60
C GLN A 327 15.87 14.76 -0.32
N LEU A 328 15.56 13.50 -0.62
CA LEU A 328 16.33 12.67 -1.55
C LEU A 328 16.44 13.32 -2.94
N SER A 329 15.37 13.99 -3.40
CA SER A 329 15.37 14.67 -4.69
C SER A 329 16.23 15.91 -4.71
N ARG A 330 16.45 16.59 -3.58
CA ARG A 330 17.32 17.77 -3.47
C ARG A 330 18.78 17.40 -3.23
N ASP A 331 19.04 16.41 -2.40
CA ASP A 331 20.39 16.08 -1.89
C ASP A 331 21.15 15.16 -2.84
N LEU A 332 20.49 14.55 -3.85
CA LEU A 332 21.10 13.60 -4.78
C LEU A 332 21.30 14.21 -6.18
N ALA A 333 22.44 13.91 -6.78
CA ALA A 333 22.72 14.24 -8.17
C ALA A 333 21.70 13.56 -9.10
N PRO A 334 21.27 14.23 -10.20
CA PRO A 334 20.26 13.70 -11.12
C PRO A 334 20.56 12.29 -11.64
N GLU A 335 21.83 11.96 -11.87
CA GLU A 335 22.31 10.69 -12.44
C GLU A 335 22.13 9.52 -11.49
N THR A 336 22.21 9.75 -10.18
CA THR A 336 22.13 8.71 -9.14
C THR A 336 20.76 8.66 -8.45
N ARG A 337 19.97 9.72 -8.59
CA ARG A 337 18.71 9.95 -7.88
C ARG A 337 17.72 8.79 -8.02
N SER A 338 17.40 8.38 -9.24
CA SER A 338 16.41 7.32 -9.49
C SER A 338 16.86 5.97 -8.89
N ARG A 339 18.16 5.68 -8.95
CA ARG A 339 18.74 4.46 -8.39
C ARG A 339 18.67 4.44 -6.88
N VAL A 340 19.06 5.53 -6.23
CA VAL A 340 19.03 5.64 -4.76
C VAL A 340 17.60 5.62 -4.25
N GLN A 341 16.67 6.36 -4.89
CA GLN A 341 15.25 6.33 -4.54
C GLN A 341 14.67 4.91 -4.65
N GLY A 342 14.96 4.18 -5.73
CA GLY A 342 14.53 2.78 -5.87
C GLY A 342 15.05 1.87 -4.75
N THR A 343 16.31 2.07 -4.33
CA THR A 343 16.90 1.31 -3.21
C THR A 343 16.21 1.67 -1.88
N VAL A 344 15.96 2.95 -1.63
CA VAL A 344 15.24 3.43 -0.43
C VAL A 344 13.83 2.83 -0.40
N ASP A 345 13.11 2.90 -1.52
CA ASP A 345 11.76 2.31 -1.62
C ASP A 345 11.78 0.81 -1.34
N ALA A 346 12.75 0.07 -1.91
CA ALA A 346 12.88 -1.36 -1.67
C ALA A 346 13.10 -1.68 -0.18
N VAL A 347 13.95 -0.92 0.51
CA VAL A 347 14.20 -1.09 1.96
C VAL A 347 12.94 -0.74 2.76
N VAL A 348 12.26 0.37 2.46
CA VAL A 348 11.04 0.81 3.14
C VAL A 348 9.92 -0.23 2.98
N TRP A 349 9.71 -0.73 1.75
CA TRP A 349 8.69 -1.75 1.52
C TRP A 349 9.05 -3.11 2.13
N SER A 350 10.33 -3.48 2.19
CA SER A 350 10.77 -4.69 2.90
C SER A 350 10.51 -4.59 4.40
N ALA A 351 10.62 -3.40 4.98
CA ALA A 351 10.27 -3.16 6.38
C ALA A 351 8.79 -3.45 6.68
N SER A 352 7.89 -3.32 5.68
CA SER A 352 6.46 -3.66 5.85
C SER A 352 6.24 -5.13 6.19
N ALA A 353 7.01 -6.04 5.59
CA ALA A 353 6.91 -7.47 5.89
C ALA A 353 7.32 -7.77 7.35
N LEU A 354 8.41 -7.15 7.80
CA LEU A 354 8.88 -7.26 9.18
C LEU A 354 7.87 -6.67 10.17
N ALA A 355 7.31 -5.48 9.84
CA ALA A 355 6.29 -4.85 10.66
C ALA A 355 5.02 -5.70 10.78
N GLY A 356 4.56 -6.29 9.67
CA GLY A 356 3.39 -7.16 9.65
C GLY A 356 3.56 -8.37 10.57
N LEU A 357 4.67 -9.11 10.46
CA LEU A 357 4.96 -10.25 11.35
C LEU A 357 5.16 -9.79 12.79
N GLY A 358 5.99 -8.78 13.01
CA GLY A 358 6.33 -8.30 14.35
C GLY A 358 5.11 -7.76 15.08
N SER A 359 4.19 -7.08 14.39
CA SER A 359 3.00 -6.53 15.03
C SER A 359 2.05 -7.60 15.58
N GLY A 360 1.90 -8.73 14.89
CA GLY A 360 1.12 -9.87 15.39
C GLY A 360 1.71 -10.44 16.67
N GLN A 361 3.04 -10.61 16.73
CA GLN A 361 3.73 -11.10 17.93
C GLN A 361 3.65 -10.08 19.09
N LEU A 362 3.79 -8.79 18.81
CA LEU A 362 3.60 -7.74 19.82
C LEU A 362 2.17 -7.74 20.35
N PHE A 363 1.19 -7.88 19.45
CA PHE A 363 -0.22 -7.96 19.86
C PHE A 363 -0.50 -9.19 20.72
N ALA A 364 0.03 -10.35 20.36
CA ALA A 364 -0.11 -11.58 21.16
C ALA A 364 0.56 -11.47 22.54
N GLY A 365 1.68 -10.75 22.66
CA GLY A 365 2.45 -10.60 23.90
C GLY A 365 1.93 -9.50 24.83
N GLY A 366 1.27 -8.46 24.34
CA GLY A 366 0.86 -7.31 25.17
C GLY A 366 -0.30 -6.51 24.61
N GLY A 367 -1.07 -7.09 23.68
CA GLY A 367 -2.24 -6.47 23.07
C GLY A 367 -1.90 -5.25 22.21
N TYR A 368 -2.94 -4.53 21.87
CA TYR A 368 -2.83 -3.33 21.02
C TYR A 368 -1.98 -2.22 21.67
N ALA A 369 -2.00 -2.14 23.01
CA ALA A 369 -1.19 -1.16 23.75
C ALA A 369 0.31 -1.35 23.47
N LEU A 370 0.83 -2.59 23.49
CA LEU A 370 2.24 -2.85 23.20
C LEU A 370 2.59 -2.48 21.76
N VAL A 371 1.72 -2.78 20.79
CA VAL A 371 1.91 -2.37 19.40
C VAL A 371 2.01 -0.84 19.28
N ALA A 372 1.11 -0.11 19.94
CA ALA A 372 1.09 1.36 19.91
C ALA A 372 2.32 1.96 20.61
N VAL A 373 2.74 1.42 21.76
CA VAL A 373 3.96 1.87 22.46
C VAL A 373 5.20 1.68 21.59
N VAL A 374 5.38 0.47 21.03
CA VAL A 374 6.53 0.19 20.15
C VAL A 374 6.50 1.08 18.91
N GLY A 375 5.31 1.27 18.30
CA GLY A 375 5.13 2.22 17.20
C GLY A 375 5.51 3.65 17.56
N GLY A 376 5.12 4.12 18.75
CA GLY A 376 5.48 5.45 19.25
C GLY A 376 7.01 5.62 19.46
N VAL A 377 7.65 4.60 20.04
CA VAL A 377 9.12 4.58 20.20
C VAL A 377 9.80 4.62 18.83
N LEU A 378 9.35 3.80 17.87
CA LEU A 378 9.90 3.81 16.51
C LEU A 378 9.72 5.17 15.81
N ALA A 379 8.59 5.86 16.01
CA ALA A 379 8.36 7.19 15.45
C ALA A 379 9.27 8.26 16.08
N LEU A 380 9.55 8.17 17.38
CA LEU A 380 10.36 9.15 18.11
C LEU A 380 11.87 8.91 17.97
N LEU A 381 12.31 7.66 17.78
CA LEU A 381 13.71 7.27 17.68
C LEU A 381 14.50 8.09 16.64
N PRO A 382 14.00 8.30 15.39
CA PRO A 382 14.72 9.14 14.42
C PRO A 382 14.88 10.59 14.89
N LEU A 383 13.91 11.16 15.58
CA LEU A 383 13.99 12.53 16.12
C LEU A 383 15.13 12.64 17.15
N ALA A 384 15.24 11.67 18.06
CA ALA A 384 16.31 11.63 19.05
C ALA A 384 17.69 11.44 18.42
N LEU A 385 17.82 10.49 17.47
CA LEU A 385 19.09 10.21 16.78
C LEU A 385 19.54 11.37 15.88
N LEU A 386 18.62 12.13 15.32
CA LEU A 386 18.93 13.24 14.41
C LEU A 386 19.23 14.53 15.18
N ALA A 387 18.58 14.78 16.33
CA ALA A 387 18.89 15.90 17.20
C ALA A 387 20.31 15.80 17.80
N SER A 388 20.77 14.59 18.11
CA SER A 388 22.11 14.36 18.64
C SER A 388 23.25 14.59 17.64
N ARG A 389 22.98 14.62 16.33
CA ARG A 389 23.98 14.85 15.27
C ARG A 389 24.04 16.29 14.79
N ASP A 390 22.98 17.07 14.94
CA ASP A 390 22.97 18.51 14.61
C ASP A 390 23.61 19.36 15.71
N GLY A 391 23.93 18.78 16.88
CA GLY A 391 24.61 19.41 18.01
C GLY A 391 26.14 19.13 18.08
N ARG A 392 26.71 18.47 17.11
CA ARG A 392 28.16 18.25 16.93
C ARG A 392 28.64 18.85 15.63
#